data_bace2f89d48cbfa79f101b106d0a421c
#
_entry.id   bace2f89d48cbfa79f101b106d0a421c
#
_cell.length_a   1.000
_cell.length_b   1.000
_cell.length_c   1.000
_cell.angle_alpha   90.00
_cell.angle_beta   90.00
_cell.angle_gamma   90.00
#
_symmetry.space_group_name_H-M   'P 1'
#
loop_
_entity.id
_entity.type
_entity.pdbx_description
1 polymer ?
#
loop_
_entity_poly.entity_id
_entity_poly.type
_entity_poly.pdbx_seq_one_letter_code
_entity_poly.pdbx_strand_id
1 'polypeptide(L)'
;MDKEISLMVKATFLSFFTLVFATGNLNASQWTKIAKGTNFFEYYGNISKSGRIASLDCLRDYVKESVQKTQNYLSTKHSLRFDCARKKFRETSVEYFEANMMAGKLLKKQKLTMDWKLVSPNSLTELLFKKACK
;
A
#
# COMPACT_ATOMS: atom_id res chain seq x y z
N MET A 1 -71.76 -0.18 -0.39
CA MET A 1 -71.16 0.24 -1.65
C MET A 1 -69.78 0.84 -1.49
N ASP A 2 -69.30 0.85 -0.31
CA ASP A 2 -67.97 1.45 -0.05
C ASP A 2 -66.88 0.38 0.09
N LYS A 3 -67.08 -0.76 -0.54
CA LYS A 3 -66.09 -1.86 -0.48
C LYS A 3 -64.99 -1.76 -1.51
N GLU A 4 -65.14 -0.84 -2.43
CA GLU A 4 -64.18 -0.69 -3.51
C GLU A 4 -63.00 0.23 -3.16
N ILE A 5 -63.18 1.06 -2.17
CA ILE A 5 -62.16 2.06 -1.79
C ILE A 5 -61.07 1.48 -0.91
N SER A 6 -61.39 0.34 -0.26
CA SER A 6 -60.44 -0.31 0.64
C SER A 6 -59.33 -1.10 -0.06
N LEU A 7 -59.46 -1.34 -1.36
CA LEU A 7 -58.49 -2.13 -2.11
C LEU A 7 -57.37 -1.28 -2.73
N MET A 8 -57.58 0.02 -2.81
CA MET A 8 -56.55 0.92 -3.42
C MET A 8 -55.50 1.41 -2.45
N VAL A 9 -55.65 1.19 -1.18
CA VAL A 9 -54.70 1.68 -0.17
C VAL A 9 -53.62 0.64 0.14
N LYS A 10 -53.69 -0.50 -0.49
CA LYS A 10 -52.61 -1.51 -0.36
C LYS A 10 -51.67 -1.48 -1.56
N ALA A 11 -51.45 -0.34 -2.13
CA ALA A 11 -50.21 -0.13 -2.85
C ALA A 11 -49.11 -0.05 -1.80
N THR A 12 -48.66 -1.21 -1.42
CA THR A 12 -47.44 -1.41 -0.70
C THR A 12 -46.37 -0.62 -1.40
N PHE A 13 -46.00 0.49 -0.81
CA PHE A 13 -44.69 1.07 -1.01
C PHE A 13 -43.68 0.04 -0.51
N LEU A 14 -43.37 -0.92 -1.36
CA LEU A 14 -42.08 -1.61 -1.26
C LEU A 14 -41.05 -0.56 -1.61
N SER A 15 -40.71 0.22 -0.61
CA SER A 15 -39.51 1.00 -0.62
C SER A 15 -38.38 -0.03 -0.71
N PHE A 16 -37.96 -0.29 -1.93
CA PHE A 16 -36.68 -0.90 -2.19
C PHE A 16 -35.66 0.07 -1.64
N PHE A 17 -35.37 -0.11 -0.37
CA PHE A 17 -34.14 0.40 0.20
C PHE A 17 -33.04 -0.41 -0.50
N THR A 18 -32.64 0.07 -1.68
CA THR A 18 -31.37 -0.34 -2.25
C THR A 18 -30.34 0.13 -1.25
N LEU A 19 -29.93 -0.80 -0.40
CA LEU A 19 -28.68 -0.66 0.33
C LEU A 19 -27.61 -0.56 -0.75
N VAL A 20 -27.31 0.67 -1.11
CA VAL A 20 -26.07 0.97 -1.82
C VAL A 20 -24.99 0.65 -0.80
N PHE A 21 -24.55 -0.60 -0.80
CA PHE A 21 -23.23 -0.88 -0.28
C PHE A 21 -22.28 -0.01 -1.13
N ALA A 22 -21.97 1.16 -0.62
CA ALA A 22 -20.76 1.80 -1.00
C ALA A 22 -19.69 0.76 -0.65
N THR A 23 -19.34 -0.06 -1.63
CA THR A 23 -18.07 -0.74 -1.62
C THR A 23 -17.08 0.41 -1.63
N GLY A 24 -16.75 0.90 -0.45
CA GLY A 24 -15.56 1.69 -0.29
C GLY A 24 -14.50 0.85 -0.96
N ASN A 25 -13.96 1.36 -2.06
CA ASN A 25 -12.71 0.88 -2.54
C ASN A 25 -11.77 1.03 -1.35
N LEU A 26 -11.66 0.00 -0.55
CA LEU A 26 -10.43 -0.30 0.10
C LEU A 26 -9.48 -0.36 -1.09
N ASN A 27 -8.83 0.77 -1.37
CA ASN A 27 -7.70 0.77 -2.26
C ASN A 27 -6.76 -0.25 -1.65
N ALA A 28 -6.91 -1.49 -2.07
CA ALA A 28 -5.83 -2.42 -2.02
C ALA A 28 -4.71 -1.64 -2.67
N SER A 29 -3.82 -1.08 -1.83
CA SER A 29 -2.69 -0.32 -2.29
C SER A 29 -2.14 -1.12 -3.44
N GLN A 30 -2.09 -0.50 -4.63
CA GLN A 30 -1.76 -1.20 -5.86
C GLN A 30 -0.26 -1.49 -5.82
N TRP A 31 0.08 -2.55 -5.09
CA TRP A 31 1.44 -3.03 -4.96
C TRP A 31 1.82 -3.85 -6.17
N THR A 32 2.88 -3.46 -6.83
CA THR A 32 3.45 -4.17 -7.97
C THR A 32 4.73 -4.85 -7.54
N LYS A 33 4.81 -6.17 -7.75
CA LYS A 33 6.03 -6.93 -7.46
C LYS A 33 7.16 -6.47 -8.36
N ILE A 34 8.33 -6.23 -7.78
CA ILE A 34 9.52 -5.76 -8.49
C ILE A 34 10.70 -6.72 -8.35
N ALA A 35 10.82 -7.43 -7.24
CA ALA A 35 11.95 -8.30 -6.99
C ALA A 35 11.59 -9.43 -6.03
N LYS A 36 12.45 -10.44 -5.98
CA LYS A 36 12.39 -11.55 -5.04
C LYS A 36 13.74 -11.70 -4.37
N GLY A 37 13.76 -11.65 -3.04
CA GLY A 37 14.92 -12.02 -2.23
C GLY A 37 14.89 -13.49 -1.80
N THR A 38 15.79 -13.88 -0.90
CA THR A 38 15.88 -15.26 -0.40
C THR A 38 14.65 -15.67 0.40
N ASN A 39 14.13 -14.75 1.23
CA ASN A 39 13.02 -15.01 2.14
C ASN A 39 11.93 -13.92 2.10
N PHE A 40 11.92 -13.12 1.06
CA PHE A 40 10.94 -12.04 0.92
C PHE A 40 10.66 -11.73 -0.54
N PHE A 41 9.54 -11.06 -0.77
CA PHE A 41 9.19 -10.40 -2.02
C PHE A 41 9.20 -8.89 -1.82
N GLU A 42 9.65 -8.16 -2.83
CA GLU A 42 9.59 -6.70 -2.87
C GLU A 42 8.52 -6.22 -3.83
N TYR A 43 7.77 -5.24 -3.36
CA TYR A 43 6.74 -4.55 -4.12
C TYR A 43 6.97 -3.05 -4.05
N TYR A 44 6.47 -2.31 -5.02
CA TYR A 44 6.46 -0.86 -4.98
C TYR A 44 5.06 -0.32 -5.25
N GLY A 45 4.81 0.90 -4.77
CA GLY A 45 3.54 1.59 -4.98
C GLY A 45 3.60 3.04 -4.50
N ASN A 46 2.45 3.72 -4.53
CA ASN A 46 2.30 5.09 -4.03
C ASN A 46 3.31 6.08 -4.62
N ILE A 47 3.49 6.03 -5.94
CA ILE A 47 4.42 6.93 -6.64
C ILE A 47 3.82 8.32 -6.75
N SER A 48 4.58 9.33 -6.36
CA SER A 48 4.28 10.74 -6.62
C SER A 48 5.55 11.48 -7.02
N LYS A 49 5.43 12.48 -7.87
CA LYS A 49 6.56 13.27 -8.35
C LYS A 49 6.21 14.75 -8.32
N SER A 50 7.10 15.55 -7.75
CA SER A 50 7.01 17.01 -7.72
C SER A 50 8.37 17.61 -8.11
N GLY A 51 8.43 18.18 -9.32
CA GLY A 51 9.70 18.64 -9.87
C GLY A 51 10.68 17.47 -10.05
N ARG A 52 11.88 17.63 -9.51
CA ARG A 52 12.93 16.61 -9.57
C ARG A 52 12.85 15.56 -8.45
N ILE A 53 11.98 15.78 -7.46
CA ILE A 53 11.84 14.86 -6.31
C ILE A 53 10.66 13.93 -6.57
N ALA A 54 10.92 12.64 -6.52
CA ALA A 54 9.91 11.59 -6.56
C ALA A 54 9.82 10.88 -5.22
N SER A 55 8.61 10.45 -4.84
CA SER A 55 8.37 9.61 -3.67
C SER A 55 7.81 8.28 -4.12
N LEU A 56 8.19 7.23 -3.42
CA LEU A 56 7.74 5.87 -3.69
C LEU A 56 7.76 5.08 -2.38
N ASP A 57 6.74 4.25 -2.17
CA ASP A 57 6.75 3.27 -1.09
C ASP A 57 7.20 1.91 -1.62
N CYS A 58 8.02 1.23 -0.82
CA CYS A 58 8.47 -0.13 -1.06
C CYS A 58 7.94 -1.03 0.06
N LEU A 59 7.30 -2.12 -0.30
CA LEU A 59 6.78 -3.12 0.62
C LEU A 59 7.65 -4.37 0.53
N ARG A 60 8.24 -4.75 1.66
CA ARG A 60 8.91 -6.04 1.81
C ARG A 60 7.99 -7.01 2.52
N ASP A 61 7.68 -8.10 1.87
CA ASP A 61 6.77 -9.13 2.35
C ASP A 61 7.53 -10.45 2.58
N TYR A 62 7.66 -10.85 3.84
CA TYR A 62 8.46 -11.99 4.23
C TYR A 62 7.69 -13.31 4.09
N VAL A 63 8.37 -14.34 3.66
CA VAL A 63 7.84 -15.70 3.66
C VAL A 63 7.82 -16.20 5.11
N LYS A 64 6.63 -16.42 5.66
CA LYS A 64 6.41 -16.72 7.08
C LYS A 64 7.28 -17.87 7.60
N GLU A 65 7.42 -18.93 6.82
CA GLU A 65 8.16 -20.13 7.20
C GLU A 65 9.67 -19.90 7.25
N SER A 66 10.17 -18.83 6.64
CA SER A 66 11.60 -18.53 6.55
C SER A 66 12.08 -17.46 7.52
N VAL A 67 11.15 -16.83 8.29
CA VAL A 67 11.55 -15.82 9.27
C VAL A 67 12.07 -16.46 10.55
N GLN A 68 13.03 -15.80 11.19
CA GLN A 68 13.56 -16.24 12.48
C GLN A 68 12.51 -16.06 13.59
N LYS A 69 12.55 -16.91 14.61
CA LYS A 69 11.63 -16.85 15.76
C LYS A 69 11.68 -15.52 16.51
N THR A 70 12.78 -14.80 16.44
CA THR A 70 12.96 -13.48 17.06
C THR A 70 12.32 -12.35 16.27
N GLN A 71 11.96 -12.59 15.01
CA GLN A 71 11.30 -11.59 14.17
C GLN A 71 9.79 -11.62 14.42
N ASN A 72 9.25 -10.52 14.92
CA ASN A 72 7.83 -10.43 15.26
C ASN A 72 6.97 -9.76 14.18
N TYR A 73 7.54 -9.48 13.00
CA TYR A 73 6.85 -8.86 11.88
C TYR A 73 6.99 -9.69 10.61
N LEU A 74 6.00 -9.60 9.72
CA LEU A 74 5.98 -10.32 8.44
C LEU A 74 5.98 -9.40 7.23
N SER A 75 5.82 -8.10 7.41
CA SER A 75 5.99 -7.13 6.34
C SER A 75 6.49 -5.80 6.87
N THR A 76 7.18 -5.06 6.00
CA THR A 76 7.67 -3.71 6.28
C THR A 76 7.36 -2.81 5.09
N LYS A 77 6.94 -1.58 5.39
CA LYS A 77 6.79 -0.54 4.38
C LYS A 77 7.87 0.51 4.56
N HIS A 78 8.62 0.76 3.51
CA HIS A 78 9.69 1.75 3.46
C HIS A 78 9.25 2.91 2.59
N SER A 79 9.32 4.12 3.10
CA SER A 79 9.05 5.33 2.31
C SER A 79 10.35 5.91 1.81
N LEU A 80 10.47 6.01 0.50
CA LEU A 80 11.68 6.46 -0.18
C LEU A 80 11.44 7.78 -0.91
N ARG A 81 12.47 8.59 -0.97
CA ARG A 81 12.54 9.77 -1.83
C ARG A 81 13.73 9.67 -2.76
N PHE A 82 13.52 10.10 -4.00
CA PHE A 82 14.54 10.12 -5.05
C PHE A 82 14.73 11.53 -5.58
N ASP A 83 15.98 11.95 -5.71
CA ASP A 83 16.35 13.09 -6.52
C ASP A 83 16.66 12.59 -7.93
N CYS A 84 15.70 12.78 -8.83
CA CYS A 84 15.78 12.21 -10.18
C CYS A 84 16.89 12.85 -11.03
N ALA A 85 17.24 14.11 -10.77
CA ALA A 85 18.30 14.81 -11.48
C ALA A 85 19.68 14.35 -11.02
N ARG A 86 19.86 14.14 -9.72
CA ARG A 86 21.16 13.78 -9.11
C ARG A 86 21.36 12.30 -8.91
N LYS A 87 20.39 11.46 -9.22
CA LYS A 87 20.40 10.01 -9.00
C LYS A 87 20.75 9.65 -7.54
N LYS A 88 20.09 10.31 -6.61
CA LYS A 88 20.23 10.08 -5.18
C LYS A 88 18.90 9.62 -4.59
N PHE A 89 18.99 8.95 -3.47
CA PHE A 89 17.82 8.51 -2.69
C PHE A 89 18.06 8.71 -1.21
N ARG A 90 16.98 8.74 -0.46
CA ARG A 90 16.96 8.59 0.99
C ARG A 90 15.69 7.91 1.44
N GLU A 91 15.79 7.17 2.50
CA GLU A 91 14.65 6.57 3.19
C GLU A 91 14.18 7.52 4.29
N THR A 92 12.87 7.75 4.38
CA THR A 92 12.28 8.71 5.32
C THR A 92 11.53 8.05 6.46
N SER A 93 11.05 6.84 6.27
CA SER A 93 10.38 6.07 7.33
C SER A 93 10.31 4.59 7.03
N VAL A 94 10.19 3.80 8.08
CA VAL A 94 9.89 2.36 8.02
C VAL A 94 8.71 2.07 8.94
N GLU A 95 7.77 1.27 8.46
CA GLU A 95 6.67 0.75 9.26
C GLU A 95 6.75 -0.78 9.28
N TYR A 96 6.53 -1.37 10.45
CA TYR A 96 6.61 -2.81 10.71
C TYR A 96 5.21 -3.34 11.00
N PHE A 97 4.80 -4.39 10.29
CA PHE A 97 3.48 -4.99 10.44
C PHE A 97 3.56 -6.45 10.89
N GLU A 98 2.62 -6.85 11.73
CA GLU A 98 2.54 -8.18 12.30
C GLU A 98 2.35 -9.28 11.24
N ALA A 99 1.55 -8.99 10.21
CA ALA A 99 1.17 -9.95 9.18
C ALA A 99 1.72 -9.55 7.79
N ASN A 100 1.56 -10.46 6.83
CA ASN A 100 1.94 -10.23 5.44
C ASN A 100 1.14 -9.11 4.78
N MET A 101 1.72 -8.47 3.79
CA MET A 101 1.09 -7.43 2.97
C MET A 101 0.49 -6.28 3.77
N MET A 102 1.17 -5.86 4.84
CA MET A 102 0.74 -4.80 5.76
C MET A 102 -0.56 -5.10 6.51
N ALA A 103 -0.95 -6.36 6.57
CA ALA A 103 -2.10 -6.77 7.36
C ALA A 103 -1.75 -6.89 8.84
N GLY A 104 -2.77 -7.02 9.66
CA GLY A 104 -2.60 -7.11 11.10
C GLY A 104 -2.21 -5.78 11.75
N LYS A 105 -1.58 -5.86 12.90
CA LYS A 105 -1.23 -4.70 13.71
C LYS A 105 0.02 -4.00 13.20
N LEU A 106 -0.02 -2.67 13.13
CA LEU A 106 1.20 -1.86 13.01
C LEU A 106 1.97 -1.94 14.33
N LEU A 107 3.14 -2.57 14.31
CA LEU A 107 3.95 -2.81 15.51
C LEU A 107 4.86 -1.63 15.83
N LYS A 108 5.42 -0.98 14.81
CA LYS A 108 6.36 0.12 14.97
C LYS A 108 6.37 0.99 13.72
N LYS A 109 6.46 2.29 13.94
CA LYS A 109 6.76 3.28 12.90
C LYS A 109 8.01 4.06 13.30
N GLN A 110 9.00 4.08 12.44
CA GLN A 110 10.27 4.76 12.67
C GLN A 110 10.49 5.81 11.59
N LYS A 111 10.65 7.06 12.03
CA LYS A 111 11.12 8.14 11.16
C LYS A 111 12.64 8.03 11.04
N LEU A 112 13.15 8.22 9.82
CA LEU A 112 14.56 8.18 9.53
C LEU A 112 15.05 9.55 9.07
N THR A 113 16.19 9.97 9.59
CA THR A 113 16.93 11.16 9.16
C THR A 113 18.17 10.71 8.41
N MET A 114 17.98 10.24 7.20
CA MET A 114 19.05 9.70 6.37
C MET A 114 19.48 10.75 5.36
N ASP A 115 20.79 10.90 5.18
CA ASP A 115 21.34 11.74 4.14
C ASP A 115 21.10 11.16 2.75
N TRP A 116 21.11 12.02 1.75
CA TRP A 116 21.04 11.60 0.36
C TRP A 116 22.23 10.73 0.00
N LYS A 117 21.95 9.55 -0.58
CA LYS A 117 22.95 8.59 -1.06
C LYS A 117 22.83 8.39 -2.56
N LEU A 118 23.93 8.11 -3.22
CA LEU A 118 23.92 7.75 -4.64
C LEU A 118 23.18 6.41 -4.84
N VAL A 119 22.36 6.37 -5.88
CA VAL A 119 21.73 5.12 -6.32
C VAL A 119 22.81 4.23 -6.93
N SER A 120 23.02 3.05 -6.34
CA SER A 120 24.02 2.10 -6.83
C SER A 120 23.52 1.40 -8.10
N PRO A 121 24.40 1.22 -9.12
CA PRO A 121 24.05 0.44 -10.30
C PRO A 121 23.71 -1.02 -9.95
N ASN A 122 22.81 -1.63 -10.72
CA ASN A 122 22.42 -3.04 -10.58
C ASN A 122 21.88 -3.41 -9.19
N SER A 123 21.25 -2.47 -8.51
CA SER A 123 20.63 -2.64 -7.21
C SER A 123 19.10 -2.59 -7.29
N LEU A 124 18.44 -3.08 -6.24
CA LEU A 124 17.01 -2.90 -6.07
C LEU A 124 16.64 -1.40 -6.07
N THR A 125 17.45 -0.57 -5.43
CA THR A 125 17.24 0.87 -5.37
C THR A 125 17.25 1.51 -6.76
N GLU A 126 18.09 1.03 -7.67
CA GLU A 126 18.08 1.47 -9.08
C GLU A 126 16.77 1.09 -9.77
N LEU A 127 16.26 -0.11 -9.55
CA LEU A 127 14.97 -0.52 -10.11
C LEU A 127 13.83 0.39 -9.61
N LEU A 128 13.83 0.69 -8.32
CA LEU A 128 12.86 1.59 -7.70
C LEU A 128 13.01 3.02 -8.22
N PHE A 129 14.24 3.51 -8.38
CA PHE A 129 14.53 4.80 -8.97
C PHE A 129 13.94 4.94 -10.37
N LYS A 130 14.14 3.95 -11.22
CA LYS A 130 13.59 3.93 -12.58
C LYS A 130 12.06 3.95 -12.61
N LYS A 131 11.40 3.36 -11.60
CA LYS A 131 9.95 3.41 -11.46
C LYS A 131 9.47 4.76 -10.96
N ALA A 132 10.14 5.33 -9.98
CA ALA A 132 9.76 6.61 -9.38
C ALA A 132 10.02 7.81 -10.30
N CYS A 133 11.10 7.79 -11.05
CA CYS A 133 11.61 8.92 -11.86
C CYS A 133 11.22 8.85 -13.34
N LYS A 134 10.24 8.05 -13.66
CA LYS A 134 9.67 7.95 -15.02
C LYS A 134 9.10 9.27 -15.50
#